data_a2431bac6a9460c3c3f83109c1e5e76f
#
_entry.id   a2431bac6a9460c3c3f83109c1e5e76f
#
_cell.length_a   1.000
_cell.length_b   1.000
_cell.length_c   1.000
_cell.angle_alpha   90.00
_cell.angle_beta   90.00
_cell.angle_gamma   90.00
#
_symmetry.space_group_name_H-M   'P 1'
#
loop_
_entity.id
_entity.type
_entity.pdbx_description
1 polymer ?
#
loop_
_entity_poly.entity_id
_entity_poly.type
_entity_poly.pdbx_seq_one_letter_code
_entity_poly.pdbx_strand_id
1 'polypeptide(L)'
;DINNLKYTKEMLNLNYKGMYLIGYNGGEIYDCETGQVLYRIGLKLSQVNYVADLAASFKIHFHTYSETHIVSPTMDEGLAYYQRFINTPTIINPDIFSVLHVEPCKCLLIERKDTDRLEALRQELLPWAQKEGISLAYSNPYYLEVFPAASGKGAAVRKLCELLSINLAFSLAAGDAENDISMITEAGMGIAMTNATEAVKKAATTITLYDNDHDGLARTIIDMI
;
A
#
# COMPACT_ATOMS: atom_id res chain seq x y z
N ASP A 1 5.78 -2.09 0.08
CA ASP A 1 5.85 -2.94 -1.14
C ASP A 1 5.89 -4.42 -0.77
N ILE A 2 5.68 -5.32 -1.73
CA ILE A 2 5.57 -6.77 -1.48
C ILE A 2 6.91 -7.40 -1.06
N ASN A 3 8.03 -6.89 -1.54
CA ASN A 3 9.34 -7.43 -1.20
C ASN A 3 9.70 -7.14 0.27
N ASN A 4 9.33 -5.96 0.75
CA ASN A 4 9.50 -5.64 2.16
C ASN A 4 8.56 -6.50 3.04
N LEU A 5 7.35 -6.81 2.59
CA LEU A 5 6.45 -7.74 3.30
C LEU A 5 7.02 -9.16 3.34
N LYS A 6 7.62 -9.65 2.24
CA LYS A 6 8.32 -10.95 2.21
C LYS A 6 9.47 -10.98 3.21
N TYR A 7 10.28 -9.94 3.25
CA TYR A 7 11.36 -9.79 4.24
C TYR A 7 10.82 -9.80 5.68
N THR A 8 9.76 -9.03 5.95
CA THR A 8 9.12 -8.98 7.29
C THR A 8 8.56 -10.35 7.69
N LYS A 9 7.91 -11.05 6.75
CA LYS A 9 7.42 -12.41 6.95
C LYS A 9 8.53 -13.37 7.37
N GLU A 10 9.67 -13.33 6.69
CA GLU A 10 10.84 -14.16 7.02
C GLU A 10 11.43 -13.80 8.38
N MET A 11 11.62 -12.52 8.66
CA MET A 11 12.11 -12.01 9.94
C MET A 11 11.27 -12.48 11.13
N LEU A 12 9.95 -12.48 10.97
CA LEU A 12 8.98 -12.88 12.01
C LEU A 12 8.71 -14.39 12.00
N ASN A 13 9.38 -15.17 11.13
CA ASN A 13 9.18 -16.60 10.94
C ASN A 13 7.70 -16.99 10.73
N LEU A 14 6.96 -16.17 9.96
CA LEU A 14 5.55 -16.39 9.66
C LEU A 14 5.40 -17.37 8.49
N ASN A 15 5.33 -18.68 8.79
CA ASN A 15 5.22 -19.75 7.81
C ASN A 15 3.95 -20.58 8.02
N TYR A 16 2.80 -19.91 7.87
CA TYR A 16 1.50 -20.57 8.02
C TYR A 16 0.91 -20.97 6.67
N LYS A 17 0.27 -22.13 6.62
CA LYS A 17 -0.49 -22.58 5.45
C LYS A 17 -1.66 -21.63 5.18
N GLY A 18 -1.89 -21.33 3.90
CA GLY A 18 -2.96 -20.42 3.51
C GLY A 18 -2.66 -18.94 3.82
N MET A 19 -1.37 -18.57 3.93
CA MET A 19 -0.94 -17.20 4.15
C MET A 19 -0.79 -16.46 2.82
N TYR A 20 -1.34 -15.26 2.76
CA TYR A 20 -1.21 -14.35 1.61
C TYR A 20 -0.63 -13.03 2.07
N LEU A 21 0.14 -12.37 1.20
CA LEU A 21 0.61 -11.00 1.39
C LEU A 21 -0.14 -10.08 0.44
N ILE A 22 -0.65 -8.98 0.97
CA ILE A 22 -1.30 -7.94 0.18
C ILE A 22 -0.42 -6.70 0.26
N GLY A 23 0.15 -6.31 -0.87
CA GLY A 23 1.07 -5.19 -0.99
C GLY A 23 0.51 -4.04 -1.83
N TYR A 24 1.27 -2.93 -1.87
CA TYR A 24 0.98 -1.77 -2.73
C TYR A 24 -0.45 -1.23 -2.58
N ASN A 25 -0.92 -1.06 -1.34
CA ASN A 25 -2.28 -0.62 -1.04
C ASN A 25 -3.37 -1.52 -1.66
N GLY A 26 -3.13 -2.82 -1.71
CA GLY A 26 -4.05 -3.75 -2.35
C GLY A 26 -3.83 -3.95 -3.84
N GLY A 27 -2.77 -3.38 -4.39
CA GLY A 27 -2.42 -3.52 -5.81
C GLY A 27 -1.85 -4.89 -6.19
N GLU A 28 -1.38 -5.68 -5.21
CA GLU A 28 -0.85 -7.02 -5.46
C GLU A 28 -1.22 -7.98 -4.33
N ILE A 29 -1.63 -9.20 -4.71
CA ILE A 29 -1.88 -10.33 -3.80
C ILE A 29 -0.91 -11.45 -4.16
N TYR A 30 -0.12 -11.88 -3.19
CA TYR A 30 0.89 -12.90 -3.31
C TYR A 30 0.57 -14.10 -2.41
N ASP A 31 0.60 -15.28 -2.98
CA ASP A 31 0.44 -16.54 -2.25
C ASP A 31 1.79 -17.01 -1.69
N CYS A 32 1.89 -17.10 -0.38
CA CYS A 32 3.12 -17.49 0.31
C CYS A 32 3.44 -18.99 0.18
N GLU A 33 2.44 -19.83 -0.12
CA GLU A 33 2.63 -21.27 -0.25
C GLU A 33 3.17 -21.64 -1.64
N THR A 34 2.60 -21.07 -2.68
CA THR A 34 2.99 -21.35 -4.08
C THR A 34 4.09 -20.42 -4.60
N GLY A 35 4.31 -19.28 -3.96
CA GLY A 35 5.24 -18.25 -4.44
C GLY A 35 4.72 -17.45 -5.62
N GLN A 36 3.43 -17.50 -5.93
CA GLN A 36 2.83 -16.88 -7.11
C GLN A 36 2.11 -15.57 -6.77
N VAL A 37 2.13 -14.63 -7.71
CA VAL A 37 1.27 -13.47 -7.71
C VAL A 37 -0.10 -13.89 -8.25
N LEU A 38 -1.13 -13.85 -7.40
CA LEU A 38 -2.50 -14.22 -7.76
C LEU A 38 -3.29 -13.09 -8.39
N TYR A 39 -2.95 -11.87 -8.05
CA TYR A 39 -3.61 -10.66 -8.55
C TYR A 39 -2.63 -9.51 -8.59
N ARG A 40 -2.69 -8.70 -9.64
CA ARG A 40 -1.98 -7.44 -9.77
C ARG A 40 -2.83 -6.43 -10.53
N ILE A 41 -2.81 -5.18 -10.09
CA ILE A 41 -3.31 -4.03 -10.81
C ILE A 41 -2.26 -2.92 -10.76
N GLY A 42 -1.89 -2.39 -11.91
CA GLY A 42 -0.82 -1.42 -12.08
C GLY A 42 -1.28 -0.13 -12.74
N LEU A 43 -0.39 0.85 -12.72
CA LEU A 43 -0.45 2.10 -13.46
C LEU A 43 0.07 1.86 -14.88
N LYS A 44 -0.65 2.34 -15.89
CA LYS A 44 -0.12 2.35 -17.25
C LYS A 44 1.21 3.10 -17.30
N LEU A 45 2.15 2.67 -18.14
CA LEU A 45 3.44 3.34 -18.26
C LEU A 45 3.31 4.82 -18.65
N SER A 46 2.29 5.18 -19.43
CA SER A 46 1.98 6.58 -19.74
C SER A 46 1.55 7.40 -18.51
N GLN A 47 0.86 6.78 -17.55
CA GLN A 47 0.49 7.40 -16.29
C GLN A 47 1.71 7.58 -15.39
N VAL A 48 2.59 6.57 -15.33
CA VAL A 48 3.88 6.65 -14.62
C VAL A 48 4.74 7.78 -15.16
N ASN A 49 4.82 7.91 -16.51
CA ASN A 49 5.58 8.98 -17.16
C ASN A 49 5.04 10.37 -16.77
N TYR A 50 3.73 10.55 -16.85
CA TYR A 50 3.10 11.83 -16.49
C TYR A 50 3.42 12.25 -15.05
N VAL A 51 3.34 11.30 -14.10
CA VAL A 51 3.67 11.55 -12.69
C VAL A 51 5.16 11.87 -12.52
N ALA A 52 6.05 11.16 -13.22
CA ALA A 52 7.49 11.38 -13.15
C ALA A 52 7.88 12.77 -13.68
N ASP A 53 7.33 13.16 -14.84
CA ASP A 53 7.59 14.47 -15.47
C ASP A 53 7.09 15.62 -14.58
N LEU A 54 5.89 15.46 -14.00
CA LEU A 54 5.34 16.47 -13.11
C LEU A 54 6.16 16.57 -11.82
N ALA A 55 6.55 15.46 -11.20
CA ALA A 55 7.41 15.44 -10.04
C ALA A 55 8.76 16.14 -10.28
N ALA A 56 9.36 15.89 -11.47
CA ALA A 56 10.59 16.54 -11.88
C ALA A 56 10.43 18.06 -12.01
N SER A 57 9.30 18.54 -12.57
CA SER A 57 9.01 19.98 -12.71
C SER A 57 8.87 20.69 -11.35
N PHE A 58 8.35 19.98 -10.33
CA PHE A 58 8.27 20.44 -8.95
C PHE A 58 9.55 20.21 -8.15
N LYS A 59 10.56 19.55 -8.71
CA LYS A 59 11.80 19.13 -8.02
C LYS A 59 11.52 18.29 -6.79
N ILE A 60 10.54 17.40 -6.89
CA ILE A 60 10.14 16.45 -5.85
C ILE A 60 10.68 15.08 -6.22
N HIS A 61 11.19 14.33 -5.23
CA HIS A 61 11.63 12.97 -5.45
C HIS A 61 10.49 12.09 -5.98
N PHE A 62 10.83 11.27 -6.99
CA PHE A 62 9.95 10.27 -7.56
C PHE A 62 10.66 8.92 -7.61
N HIS A 63 9.93 7.88 -7.25
CA HIS A 63 10.27 6.51 -7.63
C HIS A 63 9.02 5.67 -7.86
N THR A 64 9.21 4.54 -8.51
CA THR A 64 8.21 3.51 -8.69
C THR A 64 8.81 2.13 -8.38
N TYR A 65 8.11 1.05 -8.71
CA TYR A 65 8.51 -0.30 -8.36
C TYR A 65 8.44 -1.21 -9.58
N SER A 66 9.49 -1.96 -9.81
CA SER A 66 9.40 -3.18 -10.62
C SER A 66 8.93 -4.35 -9.73
N GLU A 67 8.94 -5.55 -10.24
CA GLU A 67 8.56 -6.75 -9.48
C GLU A 67 9.46 -7.00 -8.26
N THR A 68 10.72 -6.57 -8.33
CA THR A 68 11.75 -6.90 -7.33
C THR A 68 12.50 -5.70 -6.78
N HIS A 69 12.40 -4.52 -7.41
CA HIS A 69 13.22 -3.36 -7.08
C HIS A 69 12.39 -2.08 -6.97
N ILE A 70 12.87 -1.16 -6.15
CA ILE A 70 12.55 0.26 -6.30
C ILE A 70 13.26 0.76 -7.56
N VAL A 71 12.57 1.51 -8.40
CA VAL A 71 13.12 2.09 -9.63
C VAL A 71 13.02 3.60 -9.56
N SER A 72 14.15 4.29 -9.57
CA SER A 72 14.24 5.74 -9.48
C SER A 72 15.10 6.31 -10.60
N PRO A 73 14.75 7.47 -11.19
CA PRO A 73 15.58 8.10 -12.18
C PRO A 73 16.91 8.66 -11.61
N THR A 74 16.93 8.96 -10.30
CA THR A 74 18.09 9.58 -9.65
C THR A 74 18.24 9.07 -8.21
N MET A 75 19.47 9.17 -7.70
CA MET A 75 19.74 9.07 -6.27
C MET A 75 19.70 10.49 -5.68
N ASP A 76 18.72 10.74 -4.82
CA ASP A 76 18.56 12.02 -4.12
C ASP A 76 18.29 11.84 -2.63
N GLU A 77 18.07 12.94 -1.90
CA GLU A 77 17.80 12.90 -0.46
C GLU A 77 16.49 12.17 -0.10
N GLY A 78 15.47 12.22 -0.98
CA GLY A 78 14.19 11.55 -0.79
C GLY A 78 14.38 10.03 -0.80
N LEU A 79 15.05 9.52 -1.84
CA LEU A 79 15.36 8.09 -1.96
C LEU A 79 16.28 7.61 -0.82
N ALA A 80 17.35 8.36 -0.53
CA ALA A 80 18.28 8.02 0.55
C ALA A 80 17.60 7.96 1.91
N TYR A 81 16.58 8.79 2.14
CA TYR A 81 15.76 8.72 3.35
C TYR A 81 14.86 7.48 3.35
N TYR A 82 14.18 7.20 2.25
CA TYR A 82 13.27 6.06 2.12
C TYR A 82 14.00 4.72 2.35
N GLN A 83 15.19 4.57 1.79
CA GLN A 83 16.02 3.36 1.92
C GLN A 83 16.45 3.03 3.37
N ARG A 84 16.31 3.95 4.32
CA ARG A 84 16.59 3.65 5.74
C ARG A 84 15.55 2.73 6.38
N PHE A 85 14.37 2.64 5.79
CA PHE A 85 13.23 1.92 6.35
C PHE A 85 12.80 0.71 5.49
N ILE A 86 13.38 0.57 4.31
CA ILE A 86 12.93 -0.42 3.32
C ILE A 86 14.14 -1.25 2.86
N ASN A 87 13.98 -2.57 2.89
CA ASN A 87 15.02 -3.52 2.44
C ASN A 87 14.92 -3.91 0.97
N THR A 88 13.99 -3.34 0.23
CA THR A 88 13.85 -3.60 -1.21
C THR A 88 15.04 -3.01 -1.97
N PRO A 89 15.76 -3.79 -2.79
CA PRO A 89 16.87 -3.28 -3.58
C PRO A 89 16.41 -2.21 -4.56
N THR A 90 17.33 -1.34 -4.96
CA THR A 90 17.04 -0.17 -5.80
C THR A 90 17.84 -0.19 -7.08
N ILE A 91 17.18 0.12 -8.21
CA ILE A 91 17.80 0.42 -9.50
C ILE A 91 17.72 1.94 -9.72
N ILE A 92 18.86 2.55 -9.97
CA ILE A 92 18.95 3.95 -10.42
C ILE A 92 19.16 3.95 -11.92
N ASN A 93 18.18 4.44 -12.67
CA ASN A 93 18.27 4.54 -14.12
C ASN A 93 17.48 5.77 -14.60
N PRO A 94 18.10 6.77 -15.26
CA PRO A 94 17.38 7.91 -15.82
C PRO A 94 16.25 7.52 -16.79
N ASP A 95 16.43 6.43 -17.54
CA ASP A 95 15.37 5.79 -18.33
C ASP A 95 14.73 4.65 -17.53
N ILE A 96 13.83 5.01 -16.63
CA ILE A 96 13.11 4.04 -15.79
C ILE A 96 12.32 3.01 -16.62
N PHE A 97 11.89 3.37 -17.83
CA PHE A 97 11.07 2.50 -18.68
C PHE A 97 11.88 1.36 -19.30
N SER A 98 13.19 1.51 -19.42
CA SER A 98 14.07 0.42 -19.89
C SER A 98 14.16 -0.75 -18.91
N VAL A 99 13.76 -0.55 -17.64
CA VAL A 99 13.84 -1.55 -16.57
C VAL A 99 12.47 -1.96 -15.99
N LEU A 100 11.39 -1.31 -16.44
CA LEU A 100 10.02 -1.67 -16.06
C LEU A 100 9.45 -2.65 -17.10
N HIS A 101 9.33 -3.92 -16.72
CA HIS A 101 8.77 -4.96 -17.59
C HIS A 101 7.28 -5.23 -17.36
N VAL A 102 6.74 -4.67 -16.28
CA VAL A 102 5.33 -4.77 -15.88
C VAL A 102 4.83 -3.40 -15.44
N GLU A 103 3.52 -3.19 -15.51
CA GLU A 103 2.87 -1.99 -14.99
C GLU A 103 3.08 -1.91 -13.46
N PRO A 104 3.70 -0.83 -12.94
CA PRO A 104 3.96 -0.70 -11.49
C PRO A 104 2.66 -0.51 -10.72
N CYS A 105 2.55 -1.14 -9.56
CA CYS A 105 1.36 -1.00 -8.72
C CYS A 105 1.18 0.40 -8.12
N LYS A 106 2.26 1.17 -7.96
CA LYS A 106 2.21 2.56 -7.48
C LYS A 106 3.47 3.35 -7.84
N CYS A 107 3.35 4.67 -7.76
CA CYS A 107 4.47 5.59 -7.64
C CYS A 107 4.49 6.22 -6.24
N LEU A 108 5.66 6.65 -5.80
CA LEU A 108 5.86 7.36 -4.55
C LEU A 108 6.60 8.67 -4.80
N LEU A 109 6.03 9.75 -4.27
CA LEU A 109 6.58 11.10 -4.30
C LEU A 109 6.98 11.48 -2.89
N ILE A 110 8.19 12.00 -2.71
CA ILE A 110 8.73 12.31 -1.38
C ILE A 110 9.23 13.75 -1.35
N GLU A 111 8.69 14.55 -0.41
CA GLU A 111 9.17 15.88 -0.09
C GLU A 111 9.13 16.10 1.43
N ARG A 112 10.31 16.30 2.03
CA ARG A 112 10.45 16.36 3.49
C ARG A 112 10.63 17.76 4.05
N LYS A 113 11.06 18.70 3.21
CA LYS A 113 11.44 20.05 3.64
C LYS A 113 10.34 21.06 3.40
N ASP A 114 9.50 20.81 2.41
CA ASP A 114 8.47 21.72 1.92
C ASP A 114 7.20 20.94 1.60
N THR A 115 6.41 20.63 2.62
CA THR A 115 5.15 19.89 2.47
C THR A 115 4.11 20.68 1.66
N ASP A 116 4.19 22.01 1.65
CA ASP A 116 3.29 22.85 0.82
C ASP A 116 3.57 22.62 -0.67
N ARG A 117 4.83 22.40 -1.05
CA ARG A 117 5.20 22.06 -2.41
C ARG A 117 4.67 20.67 -2.81
N LEU A 118 4.69 19.69 -1.89
CA LEU A 118 4.09 18.38 -2.13
C LEU A 118 2.57 18.47 -2.29
N GLU A 119 1.91 19.29 -1.48
CA GLU A 119 0.47 19.52 -1.61
C GLU A 119 0.14 20.29 -2.91
N ALA A 120 0.96 21.26 -3.32
CA ALA A 120 0.78 21.95 -4.60
C ALA A 120 0.87 20.96 -5.78
N LEU A 121 1.84 20.04 -5.76
CA LEU A 121 1.94 18.95 -6.74
C LEU A 121 0.69 18.07 -6.71
N ARG A 122 0.21 17.69 -5.52
CA ARG A 122 -1.02 16.90 -5.39
C ARG A 122 -2.23 17.60 -6.00
N GLN A 123 -2.39 18.90 -5.75
CA GLN A 123 -3.49 19.69 -6.33
C GLN A 123 -3.42 19.74 -7.87
N GLU A 124 -2.22 19.83 -8.44
CA GLU A 124 -2.02 19.78 -9.89
C GLU A 124 -2.36 18.39 -10.48
N LEU A 125 -2.05 17.32 -9.74
CA LEU A 125 -2.38 15.95 -10.15
C LEU A 125 -3.88 15.63 -10.05
N LEU A 126 -4.64 16.25 -9.14
CA LEU A 126 -6.02 15.87 -8.82
C LEU A 126 -6.97 15.78 -10.02
N PRO A 127 -7.08 16.81 -10.92
CA PRO A 127 -8.01 16.72 -12.04
C PRO A 127 -7.68 15.59 -13.02
N TRP A 128 -6.39 15.36 -13.26
CA TRP A 128 -5.91 14.29 -14.09
C TRP A 128 -6.17 12.93 -13.43
N ALA A 129 -5.83 12.80 -12.14
CA ALA A 129 -6.02 11.57 -11.39
C ALA A 129 -7.49 11.10 -11.38
N GLN A 130 -8.43 12.04 -11.17
CA GLN A 130 -9.87 11.75 -11.24
C GLN A 130 -10.29 11.24 -12.61
N LYS A 131 -9.81 11.84 -13.69
CA LYS A 131 -10.11 11.42 -15.07
C LYS A 131 -9.52 10.05 -15.41
N GLU A 132 -8.31 9.77 -14.93
CA GLU A 132 -7.57 8.55 -15.24
C GLU A 132 -7.87 7.37 -14.28
N GLY A 133 -8.75 7.56 -13.30
CA GLY A 133 -9.07 6.53 -12.31
C GLY A 133 -7.90 6.23 -11.37
N ILE A 134 -7.20 7.28 -10.93
CA ILE A 134 -6.03 7.22 -10.04
C ILE A 134 -6.40 7.78 -8.68
N SER A 135 -5.89 7.15 -7.62
CA SER A 135 -5.95 7.62 -6.25
C SER A 135 -4.65 8.30 -5.86
N LEU A 136 -4.78 9.40 -5.11
CA LEU A 136 -3.70 10.15 -4.50
C LEU A 136 -3.90 10.11 -2.98
N ALA A 137 -2.98 9.47 -2.24
CA ALA A 137 -3.10 9.34 -0.80
C ALA A 137 -1.78 9.62 -0.08
N TYR A 138 -1.86 10.29 1.05
CA TYR A 138 -0.71 10.42 1.95
C TYR A 138 -0.59 9.17 2.84
N SER A 139 0.57 8.53 2.83
CA SER A 139 0.90 7.47 3.81
C SER A 139 1.61 8.02 5.05
N ASN A 140 2.19 9.18 4.92
CA ASN A 140 2.65 10.05 6.01
C ASN A 140 2.77 11.50 5.46
N PRO A 141 3.06 12.52 6.28
CA PRO A 141 3.10 13.92 5.82
C PRO A 141 4.06 14.23 4.67
N TYR A 142 5.04 13.35 4.41
CA TYR A 142 6.11 13.55 3.42
C TYR A 142 5.98 12.65 2.20
N TYR A 143 5.04 11.71 2.18
CA TYR A 143 4.88 10.67 1.16
C TYR A 143 3.52 10.76 0.50
N LEU A 144 3.50 11.15 -0.76
CA LEU A 144 2.31 11.10 -1.60
C LEU A 144 2.39 9.85 -2.49
N GLU A 145 1.46 8.96 -2.32
CA GLU A 145 1.32 7.73 -3.10
C GLU A 145 0.32 7.93 -4.24
N VAL A 146 0.69 7.44 -5.42
CA VAL A 146 -0.12 7.48 -6.65
C VAL A 146 -0.34 6.04 -7.10
N PHE A 147 -1.60 5.59 -7.16
CA PHE A 147 -1.93 4.19 -7.47
C PHE A 147 -3.33 4.09 -8.13
N PRO A 148 -3.67 2.99 -8.80
CA PRO A 148 -5.00 2.81 -9.41
C PRO A 148 -6.11 2.95 -8.37
N ALA A 149 -7.16 3.72 -8.66
CA ALA A 149 -8.31 3.90 -7.75
C ALA A 149 -9.08 2.60 -7.49
N ALA A 150 -8.96 1.63 -8.40
CA ALA A 150 -9.52 0.29 -8.24
C ALA A 150 -8.74 -0.60 -7.24
N SER A 151 -7.51 -0.20 -6.85
CA SER A 151 -6.79 -0.80 -5.74
C SER A 151 -7.26 -0.19 -4.42
N GLY A 152 -6.89 -0.82 -3.32
CA GLY A 152 -7.27 -0.41 -1.97
C GLY A 152 -7.35 -1.63 -1.06
N LYS A 153 -7.14 -1.44 0.25
CA LYS A 153 -7.14 -2.56 1.19
C LYS A 153 -8.49 -3.32 1.21
N GLY A 154 -9.62 -2.61 1.11
CA GLY A 154 -10.95 -3.22 1.02
C GLY A 154 -11.16 -3.98 -0.29
N ALA A 155 -10.77 -3.39 -1.42
CA ALA A 155 -10.83 -4.07 -2.72
C ALA A 155 -9.96 -5.34 -2.74
N ALA A 156 -8.81 -5.34 -2.07
CA ALA A 156 -7.95 -6.51 -1.96
C ALA A 156 -8.56 -7.61 -1.08
N VAL A 157 -9.23 -7.26 0.02
CA VAL A 157 -9.98 -8.24 0.84
C VAL A 157 -11.06 -8.92 0.01
N ARG A 158 -11.87 -8.15 -0.71
CA ARG A 158 -12.91 -8.68 -1.61
C ARG A 158 -12.27 -9.59 -2.68
N LYS A 159 -11.20 -9.13 -3.32
CA LYS A 159 -10.51 -9.89 -4.35
C LYS A 159 -9.90 -11.19 -3.85
N LEU A 160 -9.30 -11.18 -2.67
CA LEU A 160 -8.78 -12.40 -2.05
C LEU A 160 -9.90 -13.39 -1.71
N CYS A 161 -11.00 -12.93 -1.13
CA CYS A 161 -12.17 -13.77 -0.86
C CYS A 161 -12.73 -14.39 -2.16
N GLU A 162 -12.81 -13.61 -3.24
CA GLU A 162 -13.23 -14.09 -4.57
C GLU A 162 -12.29 -15.18 -5.10
N LEU A 163 -10.98 -14.97 -5.07
CA LEU A 163 -9.96 -15.93 -5.51
C LEU A 163 -10.01 -17.24 -4.73
N LEU A 164 -10.31 -17.16 -3.45
CA LEU A 164 -10.40 -18.31 -2.55
C LEU A 164 -11.80 -18.93 -2.48
N SER A 165 -12.78 -18.38 -3.21
CA SER A 165 -14.19 -18.79 -3.14
C SER A 165 -14.77 -18.72 -1.72
N ILE A 166 -14.33 -17.74 -0.93
CA ILE A 166 -14.82 -17.47 0.41
C ILE A 166 -15.89 -16.38 0.34
N ASN A 167 -17.04 -16.61 0.98
CA ASN A 167 -18.04 -15.55 1.10
C ASN A 167 -17.50 -14.44 2.01
N LEU A 168 -17.52 -13.20 1.49
CA LEU A 168 -17.02 -12.03 2.18
C LEU A 168 -17.63 -11.83 3.58
N ALA A 169 -18.88 -12.27 3.78
CA ALA A 169 -19.53 -12.25 5.08
C ALA A 169 -18.81 -13.07 6.17
N PHE A 170 -17.94 -14.01 5.79
CA PHE A 170 -17.12 -14.81 6.70
C PHE A 170 -15.68 -14.30 6.83
N SER A 171 -15.40 -13.11 6.31
CA SER A 171 -14.09 -12.48 6.47
C SER A 171 -14.04 -11.58 7.70
N LEU A 172 -12.84 -11.44 8.27
CA LEU A 172 -12.53 -10.52 9.35
C LEU A 172 -11.37 -9.62 8.90
N ALA A 173 -11.50 -8.31 9.16
CA ALA A 173 -10.41 -7.36 8.94
C ALA A 173 -10.16 -6.54 10.21
N ALA A 174 -8.90 -6.32 10.53
CA ALA A 174 -8.51 -5.52 11.69
C ALA A 174 -7.50 -4.43 11.28
N GLY A 175 -7.60 -3.26 11.90
CA GLY A 175 -6.70 -2.14 11.62
C GLY A 175 -6.78 -1.02 12.64
N ASP A 176 -5.92 -0.01 12.49
CA ASP A 176 -5.78 1.10 13.43
C ASP A 176 -5.69 2.48 12.76
N ALA A 177 -5.41 2.54 11.45
CA ALA A 177 -5.19 3.76 10.71
C ALA A 177 -6.27 4.03 9.65
N GLU A 178 -6.42 5.26 9.19
CA GLU A 178 -7.47 5.66 8.24
C GLU A 178 -7.43 4.89 6.92
N ASN A 179 -6.25 4.47 6.47
CA ASN A 179 -6.10 3.63 5.28
C ASN A 179 -6.64 2.19 5.46
N ASP A 180 -7.00 1.78 6.69
CA ASP A 180 -7.63 0.49 7.01
C ASP A 180 -9.16 0.55 6.95
N ILE A 181 -9.75 1.74 6.98
CA ILE A 181 -11.22 1.93 6.99
C ILE A 181 -11.88 1.11 5.88
N SER A 182 -11.32 1.16 4.68
CA SER A 182 -11.90 0.45 3.53
C SER A 182 -11.96 -1.07 3.74
N MET A 183 -10.94 -1.71 4.32
CA MET A 183 -10.97 -3.15 4.58
C MET A 183 -11.85 -3.51 5.78
N ILE A 184 -11.86 -2.67 6.81
CA ILE A 184 -12.71 -2.82 7.99
C ILE A 184 -14.19 -2.75 7.60
N THR A 185 -14.54 -1.83 6.70
CA THR A 185 -15.91 -1.65 6.22
C THR A 185 -16.34 -2.76 5.24
N GLU A 186 -15.42 -3.26 4.43
CA GLU A 186 -15.70 -4.26 3.40
C GLU A 186 -15.86 -5.68 3.98
N ALA A 187 -15.10 -6.03 5.02
CA ALA A 187 -15.14 -7.35 5.62
C ALA A 187 -16.48 -7.64 6.30
N GLY A 188 -16.83 -8.93 6.41
CA GLY A 188 -18.01 -9.37 7.19
C GLY A 188 -17.95 -8.95 8.66
N MET A 189 -16.74 -8.86 9.23
CA MET A 189 -16.48 -8.30 10.54
C MET A 189 -15.27 -7.37 10.50
N GLY A 190 -15.50 -6.09 10.80
CA GLY A 190 -14.44 -5.10 10.94
C GLY A 190 -14.05 -4.86 12.39
N ILE A 191 -12.77 -4.96 12.72
CA ILE A 191 -12.24 -4.74 14.07
C ILE A 191 -11.33 -3.53 14.06
N ALA A 192 -11.59 -2.55 14.92
CA ALA A 192 -10.66 -1.47 15.22
C ALA A 192 -9.80 -1.79 16.43
N MET A 193 -8.52 -1.49 16.37
CA MET A 193 -7.67 -1.53 17.57
C MET A 193 -8.11 -0.43 18.55
N THR A 194 -7.98 -0.67 19.86
CA THR A 194 -8.34 0.34 20.87
C THR A 194 -7.50 1.62 20.77
N ASN A 195 -6.26 1.52 20.25
CA ASN A 195 -5.40 2.65 19.94
C ASN A 195 -5.65 3.29 18.54
N ALA A 196 -6.67 2.81 17.79
CA ALA A 196 -7.04 3.35 16.50
C ALA A 196 -7.59 4.78 16.58
N THR A 197 -7.59 5.50 15.45
CA THR A 197 -8.24 6.80 15.34
C THR A 197 -9.76 6.68 15.52
N GLU A 198 -10.42 7.76 15.93
CA GLU A 198 -11.88 7.78 16.10
C GLU A 198 -12.65 7.48 14.80
N ALA A 199 -12.08 7.83 13.64
CA ALA A 199 -12.67 7.52 12.34
C ALA A 199 -12.69 5.99 12.09
N VAL A 200 -11.61 5.29 12.43
CA VAL A 200 -11.49 3.83 12.30
C VAL A 200 -12.43 3.13 13.28
N LYS A 201 -12.49 3.57 14.55
CA LYS A 201 -13.39 3.02 15.55
C LYS A 201 -14.86 3.12 15.14
N LYS A 202 -15.24 4.25 14.52
CA LYS A 202 -16.63 4.45 14.03
C LYS A 202 -16.97 3.56 12.83
N ALA A 203 -15.99 3.18 12.02
CA ALA A 203 -16.19 2.30 10.87
C ALA A 203 -16.26 0.82 11.23
N ALA A 204 -15.75 0.44 12.41
CA ALA A 204 -15.63 -0.95 12.83
C ALA A 204 -16.91 -1.48 13.48
N THR A 205 -17.11 -2.80 13.37
CA THR A 205 -18.17 -3.54 14.09
C THR A 205 -17.80 -3.75 15.56
N THR A 206 -16.51 -3.90 15.84
CA THR A 206 -15.97 -4.23 17.19
C THR A 206 -14.68 -3.45 17.42
N ILE A 207 -14.42 -3.10 18.68
CA ILE A 207 -13.17 -2.47 19.11
C ILE A 207 -12.48 -3.42 20.10
N THR A 208 -11.16 -3.63 19.94
CA THR A 208 -10.39 -4.47 20.86
C THR A 208 -10.34 -3.86 22.27
N LEU A 209 -10.33 -4.69 23.30
CA LEU A 209 -10.18 -4.24 24.70
C LEU A 209 -8.76 -3.74 25.00
N TYR A 210 -7.78 -4.30 24.31
CA TYR A 210 -6.36 -4.00 24.48
C TYR A 210 -5.78 -3.46 23.19
N ASP A 211 -4.68 -2.72 23.28
CA ASP A 211 -3.95 -2.18 22.13
C ASP A 211 -3.03 -3.22 21.46
N ASN A 212 -2.28 -2.76 20.47
CA ASN A 212 -1.34 -3.62 19.73
C ASN A 212 -0.17 -4.12 20.60
N ASP A 213 0.20 -3.41 21.67
CA ASP A 213 1.30 -3.80 22.55
C ASP A 213 0.89 -4.83 23.61
N HIS A 214 -0.43 -5.08 23.73
CA HIS A 214 -1.02 -5.99 24.71
C HIS A 214 -1.85 -7.12 24.08
N ASP A 215 -1.48 -7.56 22.86
CA ASP A 215 -2.13 -8.65 22.12
C ASP A 215 -3.62 -8.43 21.83
N GLY A 216 -4.07 -7.19 21.70
CA GLY A 216 -5.49 -6.82 21.62
C GLY A 216 -6.27 -7.59 20.57
N LEU A 217 -5.70 -7.73 19.34
CA LEU A 217 -6.36 -8.47 18.27
C LEU A 217 -6.46 -9.96 18.56
N ALA A 218 -5.35 -10.58 19.01
CA ALA A 218 -5.32 -12.02 19.28
C ALA A 218 -6.33 -12.41 20.37
N ARG A 219 -6.39 -11.64 21.47
CA ARG A 219 -7.36 -11.85 22.56
C ARG A 219 -8.79 -11.70 22.06
N THR A 220 -9.07 -10.65 21.26
CA THR A 220 -10.41 -10.43 20.71
C THR A 220 -10.84 -11.60 19.81
N ILE A 221 -9.96 -12.15 18.98
CA ILE A 221 -10.26 -13.30 18.12
C ILE A 221 -10.51 -14.56 18.97
N ILE A 222 -9.68 -14.82 20.00
CA ILE A 222 -9.84 -15.98 20.89
C ILE A 222 -11.19 -15.94 21.61
N ASP A 223 -11.63 -14.77 22.05
CA ASP A 223 -12.92 -14.60 22.74
C ASP A 223 -14.14 -14.78 21.81
N MET A 224 -13.93 -14.78 20.49
CA MET A 224 -14.98 -14.96 19.47
C MET A 224 -15.16 -16.42 19.01
N ILE A 225 -14.18 -17.28 19.29
CA ILE A 225 -14.15 -18.70 18.87
C ILE A 225 -14.61 -19.58 20.03
#